data_f4d055363bc856ccde831a61fd8f3708
#
_entry.id   f4d055363bc856ccde831a61fd8f3708
#
_cell.length_a   1.000
_cell.length_b   1.000
_cell.length_c   1.000
_cell.angle_alpha   90.00
_cell.angle_beta   90.00
_cell.angle_gamma   90.00
#
_symmetry.space_group_name_H-M   'P 1'
#
loop_
_entity.id
_entity.type
_entity.pdbx_description
1 polymer ?
#
loop_
_entity_poly.entity_id
_entity_poly.type
_entity_poly.pdbx_seq_one_letter_code
_entity_poly.pdbx_strand_id
1 'polypeptide(L)'
;MTDNRRKFLKTLSIGAAGALATPTQIWGQATTPLRSALTDLQSDDISETYWKTIQSQFHFAEGLTYFNNGSLGACPKPIRQATINFQNTLDDFPSKYMWGGWKDEIEEVRQKTADLFSVSEEEIALIHNTTEGMNLIASSMDLQPGDEIISADHEHTSALNPWKYWQQSKGVKIVTPTLPILPKSVEEVVDVYRKAITSKTRVISICHLVNTNGMILPIKEVTELAHEKGILVAVDGAQGTGMFNIDLKDIGCDFYTVSAHKWLFSPKGVGVFYARQDSQKHLKPLIVARGYEDTSIRRLENYNTRNLPEVLGLGAALDYRNAIGAQKIHDRTYELKHYFRDKIKDNEKLVLKTPELDSLSAGIQVVEVLGKNVQEVKNRLFDEYGIDSRPMSKFGLNAVRLSFAIFITKNQIDTLINALETISE
;
A
#
# COMPACT_ATOMS: atom_id res chain seq x y z
N MET A 1 -1.67 12.52 58.51
CA MET A 1 -1.66 12.34 57.02
C MET A 1 -0.94 11.09 56.53
N THR A 2 -0.55 10.16 57.35
CA THR A 2 0.26 8.97 56.98
C THR A 2 -0.55 7.68 56.85
N ASP A 3 -1.77 7.63 57.37
CA ASP A 3 -2.55 6.37 57.39
C ASP A 3 -3.33 6.10 56.08
N ASN A 4 -3.80 7.15 55.41
CA ASN A 4 -4.50 7.03 54.12
C ASN A 4 -3.58 6.58 52.96
N ARG A 5 -2.31 6.97 53.01
CA ARG A 5 -1.31 6.56 51.99
C ARG A 5 -0.92 5.08 52.14
N ARG A 6 -0.88 4.58 53.41
CA ARG A 6 -0.62 3.16 53.68
C ARG A 6 -1.83 2.28 53.35
N LYS A 7 -3.04 2.72 53.56
CA LYS A 7 -4.27 2.03 53.16
C LYS A 7 -4.37 1.98 51.63
N PHE A 8 -4.09 3.10 50.94
CA PHE A 8 -4.06 3.16 49.48
C PHE A 8 -3.01 2.21 48.88
N LEU A 9 -1.80 2.16 49.44
CA LEU A 9 -0.74 1.23 48.99
C LEU A 9 -1.05 -0.24 49.32
N LYS A 10 -1.76 -0.54 50.45
CA LYS A 10 -2.24 -1.90 50.74
C LYS A 10 -3.39 -2.34 49.82
N THR A 11 -4.28 -1.45 49.45
CA THR A 11 -5.34 -1.75 48.48
C THR A 11 -4.77 -1.98 47.09
N LEU A 12 -3.72 -1.25 46.67
CA LEU A 12 -2.95 -1.50 45.48
C LEU A 12 -2.22 -2.85 45.50
N SER A 13 -1.67 -3.27 46.64
CA SER A 13 -0.95 -4.55 46.77
C SER A 13 -1.87 -5.79 46.82
N ILE A 14 -3.15 -5.63 47.15
CA ILE A 14 -4.15 -6.71 47.17
C ILE A 14 -4.87 -6.80 45.79
N GLY A 15 -4.97 -5.69 45.05
CA GLY A 15 -5.46 -5.68 43.65
C GLY A 15 -4.41 -6.05 42.63
N ALA A 16 -3.12 -6.01 42.97
CA ALA A 16 -1.99 -6.31 42.04
C ALA A 16 -1.59 -7.80 42.00
N ALA A 17 -2.32 -8.71 42.66
CA ALA A 17 -2.25 -10.15 42.39
C ALA A 17 -3.09 -10.59 41.18
N GLY A 18 -3.79 -9.65 40.52
CA GLY A 18 -4.22 -9.82 39.13
C GLY A 18 -2.99 -9.82 38.24
N ALA A 19 -2.65 -10.97 37.72
CA ALA A 19 -1.50 -11.27 36.88
C ALA A 19 -1.14 -10.06 36.01
N LEU A 20 0.04 -9.45 36.21
CA LEU A 20 0.71 -8.63 35.21
C LEU A 20 0.91 -9.55 34.01
N ALA A 21 -0.02 -9.50 33.08
CA ALA A 21 0.10 -10.26 31.84
C ALA A 21 1.43 -9.87 31.20
N THR A 22 2.24 -10.85 30.85
CA THR A 22 3.49 -10.61 30.14
C THR A 22 3.16 -9.97 28.78
N PRO A 23 4.07 -9.23 28.15
CA PRO A 23 3.86 -8.66 26.82
C PRO A 23 3.27 -9.67 25.84
N THR A 24 3.78 -10.90 25.83
CA THR A 24 3.29 -12.04 25.03
C THR A 24 1.83 -12.42 25.34
N GLN A 25 1.36 -12.25 26.59
CA GLN A 25 -0.04 -12.53 26.97
C GLN A 25 -0.99 -11.41 26.50
N ILE A 26 -0.54 -10.16 26.50
CA ILE A 26 -1.35 -9.01 26.05
C ILE A 26 -1.50 -9.03 24.53
N TRP A 27 -0.40 -9.28 23.81
CA TRP A 27 -0.45 -9.54 22.37
C TRP A 27 -1.40 -10.70 22.08
N GLY A 28 -1.27 -11.79 22.82
CA GLY A 28 -2.14 -12.97 22.73
C GLY A 28 -3.63 -12.64 22.91
N GLN A 29 -4.00 -11.82 23.87
CA GLN A 29 -5.40 -11.44 24.15
C GLN A 29 -5.95 -10.47 23.08
N ALA A 30 -5.20 -9.44 22.74
CA ALA A 30 -5.61 -8.47 21.71
C ALA A 30 -5.79 -9.12 20.33
N THR A 31 -5.00 -10.17 20.02
CA THR A 31 -5.05 -10.90 18.74
C THR A 31 -5.88 -12.17 18.77
N THR A 32 -6.56 -12.54 19.87
CA THR A 32 -7.37 -13.76 19.96
C THR A 32 -8.40 -13.90 18.82
N PRO A 33 -9.19 -12.86 18.48
CA PRO A 33 -10.11 -12.95 17.33
C PRO A 33 -9.40 -13.12 16.00
N LEU A 34 -8.21 -12.49 15.87
CA LEU A 34 -7.35 -12.67 14.69
C LEU A 34 -6.86 -14.10 14.59
N ARG A 35 -6.34 -14.71 15.67
CA ARG A 35 -5.81 -16.09 15.66
C ARG A 35 -6.85 -17.12 15.22
N SER A 36 -8.09 -16.99 15.70
CA SER A 36 -9.18 -17.85 15.23
C SER A 36 -9.39 -17.70 13.72
N ALA A 37 -9.48 -16.45 13.24
CA ALA A 37 -9.62 -16.21 11.81
C ALA A 37 -8.42 -16.71 10.99
N LEU A 38 -7.17 -16.59 11.51
CA LEU A 38 -5.97 -17.08 10.82
C LEU A 38 -5.99 -18.60 10.64
N THR A 39 -6.53 -19.36 11.60
CA THR A 39 -6.65 -20.82 11.49
C THR A 39 -7.58 -21.21 10.34
N ASP A 40 -8.69 -20.50 10.16
CA ASP A 40 -9.64 -20.72 9.07
C ASP A 40 -9.07 -20.40 7.68
N LEU A 41 -8.02 -19.54 7.63
CA LEU A 41 -7.35 -19.14 6.39
C LEU A 41 -6.24 -20.09 5.95
N GLN A 42 -5.69 -20.87 6.88
CA GLN A 42 -4.65 -21.87 6.60
C GLN A 42 -5.28 -23.12 5.97
N SER A 43 -5.52 -23.07 4.68
CA SER A 43 -6.12 -24.18 3.92
C SER A 43 -5.40 -24.33 2.59
N ASP A 44 -5.26 -25.56 2.10
CA ASP A 44 -4.79 -25.82 0.73
C ASP A 44 -5.91 -25.66 -0.31
N ASP A 45 -7.15 -25.51 0.14
CA ASP A 45 -8.29 -25.19 -0.73
C ASP A 45 -8.14 -23.78 -1.32
N ILE A 46 -8.30 -23.65 -2.64
CA ILE A 46 -8.33 -22.41 -3.40
C ILE A 46 -9.65 -22.24 -4.16
N SER A 47 -10.68 -23.02 -3.76
CA SER A 47 -12.00 -22.97 -4.40
C SER A 47 -12.71 -21.63 -4.17
N GLU A 48 -13.74 -21.35 -4.96
CA GLU A 48 -14.60 -20.17 -4.73
C GLU A 48 -15.24 -20.20 -3.33
N THR A 49 -15.43 -21.37 -2.70
CA THR A 49 -15.92 -21.49 -1.31
C THR A 49 -14.92 -20.91 -0.33
N TYR A 50 -13.63 -21.22 -0.50
CA TYR A 50 -12.56 -20.63 0.31
C TYR A 50 -12.52 -19.09 0.16
N TRP A 51 -12.58 -18.59 -1.08
CA TRP A 51 -12.57 -17.14 -1.31
C TRP A 51 -13.81 -16.43 -0.80
N LYS A 52 -14.98 -17.09 -0.75
CA LYS A 52 -16.17 -16.58 -0.07
C LYS A 52 -15.97 -16.48 1.44
N THR A 53 -15.25 -17.41 2.05
CA THR A 53 -14.88 -17.32 3.47
C THR A 53 -14.03 -16.08 3.74
N ILE A 54 -13.03 -15.81 2.88
CA ILE A 54 -12.23 -14.57 2.95
C ILE A 54 -13.12 -13.34 2.74
N GLN A 55 -13.97 -13.32 1.71
CA GLN A 55 -14.90 -12.22 1.43
C GLN A 55 -15.77 -11.90 2.64
N SER A 56 -16.31 -12.91 3.35
CA SER A 56 -17.19 -12.74 4.51
C SER A 56 -16.55 -11.98 5.68
N GLN A 57 -15.22 -11.91 5.71
CA GLN A 57 -14.47 -11.16 6.71
C GLN A 57 -14.40 -9.65 6.39
N PHE A 58 -14.71 -9.25 5.17
CA PHE A 58 -14.83 -7.85 4.77
C PHE A 58 -16.28 -7.40 4.92
N HIS A 59 -16.48 -6.25 5.56
CA HIS A 59 -17.80 -5.72 5.82
C HIS A 59 -18.02 -4.43 5.02
N PHE A 60 -18.93 -4.49 4.08
CA PHE A 60 -19.38 -3.36 3.29
C PHE A 60 -20.84 -3.00 3.66
N ALA A 61 -21.29 -1.82 3.27
CA ALA A 61 -22.70 -1.45 3.38
C ALA A 61 -23.57 -2.41 2.58
N GLU A 62 -24.81 -2.60 3.00
CA GLU A 62 -25.78 -3.43 2.28
C GLU A 62 -25.93 -2.95 0.83
N GLY A 63 -25.95 -3.88 -0.11
CA GLY A 63 -26.05 -3.59 -1.54
C GLY A 63 -24.76 -3.09 -2.20
N LEU A 64 -23.66 -2.85 -1.45
CA LEU A 64 -22.42 -2.33 -2.02
C LEU A 64 -21.49 -3.46 -2.50
N THR A 65 -21.14 -3.44 -3.78
CA THR A 65 -20.02 -4.22 -4.35
C THR A 65 -18.83 -3.29 -4.61
N TYR A 66 -17.69 -3.56 -3.92
CA TYR A 66 -16.58 -2.63 -3.83
C TYR A 66 -15.44 -2.98 -4.78
N PHE A 67 -15.43 -2.41 -6.00
CA PHE A 67 -14.35 -2.53 -6.99
C PHE A 67 -13.34 -1.37 -6.93
N ASN A 68 -13.24 -0.66 -5.81
CA ASN A 68 -12.44 0.56 -5.70
C ASN A 68 -11.29 0.48 -4.66
N ASN A 69 -10.82 -0.73 -4.37
CA ASN A 69 -9.73 -0.98 -3.40
C ASN A 69 -8.45 -0.17 -3.69
N GLY A 70 -8.13 0.08 -4.96
CA GLY A 70 -6.99 0.90 -5.34
C GLY A 70 -7.10 2.39 -4.94
N SER A 71 -8.30 2.89 -4.60
CA SER A 71 -8.47 4.22 -4.01
C SER A 71 -8.25 4.18 -2.50
N LEU A 72 -8.92 3.26 -1.82
CA LEU A 72 -8.80 3.03 -0.39
C LEU A 72 -9.14 1.55 -0.10
N GLY A 73 -8.25 0.82 0.54
CA GLY A 73 -8.45 -0.58 0.87
C GLY A 73 -9.48 -0.77 1.99
N ALA A 74 -10.22 -1.88 1.92
CA ALA A 74 -11.07 -2.33 3.00
C ALA A 74 -10.23 -3.08 4.04
N CYS A 75 -10.50 -2.85 5.34
CA CYS A 75 -9.84 -3.56 6.44
C CYS A 75 -10.76 -4.70 6.92
N PRO A 76 -10.35 -5.98 6.89
CA PRO A 76 -11.17 -7.09 7.32
C PRO A 76 -11.44 -7.05 8.83
N LYS A 77 -12.58 -7.61 9.24
CA LYS A 77 -13.05 -7.60 10.64
C LYS A 77 -12.00 -8.04 11.66
N PRO A 78 -11.24 -9.14 11.45
CA PRO A 78 -10.26 -9.60 12.45
C PRO A 78 -9.16 -8.58 12.69
N ILE A 79 -8.64 -7.93 11.65
CA ILE A 79 -7.59 -6.89 11.76
C ILE A 79 -8.15 -5.65 12.45
N ARG A 80 -9.36 -5.21 12.06
CA ARG A 80 -10.02 -4.07 12.68
C ARG A 80 -10.27 -4.30 14.17
N GLN A 81 -10.74 -5.51 14.56
CA GLN A 81 -10.96 -5.84 15.96
C GLN A 81 -9.67 -5.88 16.77
N ALA A 82 -8.59 -6.45 16.22
CA ALA A 82 -7.28 -6.42 16.86
C ALA A 82 -6.80 -4.98 17.10
N THR A 83 -6.96 -4.09 16.12
CA THR A 83 -6.59 -2.67 16.25
C THR A 83 -7.39 -1.96 17.34
N ILE A 84 -8.71 -2.23 17.44
CA ILE A 84 -9.57 -1.70 18.52
C ILE A 84 -9.09 -2.21 19.88
N ASN A 85 -8.72 -3.49 19.98
CA ASN A 85 -8.22 -4.06 21.23
C ASN A 85 -6.88 -3.45 21.64
N PHE A 86 -5.98 -3.15 20.69
CA PHE A 86 -4.75 -2.40 20.97
C PHE A 86 -5.06 -0.98 21.47
N GLN A 87 -6.06 -0.29 20.88
CA GLN A 87 -6.47 1.02 21.34
C GLN A 87 -6.99 0.96 22.78
N ASN A 88 -7.86 0.00 23.11
CA ASN A 88 -8.35 -0.20 24.47
C ASN A 88 -7.19 -0.46 25.46
N THR A 89 -6.24 -1.31 25.09
CA THR A 89 -5.05 -1.60 25.91
C THR A 89 -4.19 -0.35 26.14
N LEU A 90 -4.05 0.50 25.12
CA LEU A 90 -3.35 1.78 25.26
C LEU A 90 -4.07 2.68 26.26
N ASP A 91 -5.40 2.78 26.16
CA ASP A 91 -6.22 3.64 27.04
C ASP A 91 -6.29 3.10 28.47
N ASP A 92 -6.17 1.78 28.68
CA ASP A 92 -6.08 1.17 30.02
C ASP A 92 -4.79 1.59 30.76
N PHE A 93 -3.66 1.81 30.06
CA PHE A 93 -2.43 2.29 30.69
C PHE A 93 -1.58 3.15 29.69
N PRO A 94 -2.01 4.40 29.40
CA PRO A 94 -1.44 5.23 28.34
C PRO A 94 0.07 5.45 28.46
N SER A 95 0.55 5.84 29.63
CA SER A 95 1.97 6.16 29.83
C SER A 95 2.89 4.95 29.68
N LYS A 96 2.43 3.74 30.00
CA LYS A 96 3.21 2.52 29.80
C LYS A 96 3.35 2.19 28.33
N TYR A 97 2.22 2.11 27.61
CA TYR A 97 2.21 1.61 26.24
C TYR A 97 2.70 2.64 25.23
N MET A 98 2.45 3.94 25.46
CA MET A 98 2.99 5.00 24.61
C MET A 98 4.52 5.12 24.71
N TRP A 99 5.10 4.89 25.90
CA TRP A 99 6.51 5.16 26.16
C TRP A 99 7.36 3.88 26.36
N GLY A 100 7.17 2.90 25.49
CA GLY A 100 8.04 1.74 25.39
C GLY A 100 7.43 0.40 25.77
N GLY A 101 6.17 0.37 26.25
CA GLY A 101 5.49 -0.88 26.60
C GLY A 101 5.19 -1.81 25.43
N TRP A 102 5.33 -1.33 24.21
CA TRP A 102 5.19 -2.09 22.97
C TRP A 102 6.44 -2.05 22.08
N LYS A 103 7.59 -1.84 22.67
CA LYS A 103 8.84 -1.74 21.91
C LYS A 103 9.11 -3.02 21.09
N ASP A 104 8.99 -4.17 21.73
CA ASP A 104 9.31 -5.46 21.11
C ASP A 104 8.28 -5.82 20.05
N GLU A 105 7.00 -5.53 20.30
CA GLU A 105 5.92 -5.76 19.34
C GLU A 105 6.04 -4.86 18.09
N ILE A 106 6.49 -3.62 18.24
CA ILE A 106 6.74 -2.71 17.11
C ILE A 106 7.92 -3.23 16.28
N GLU A 107 8.99 -3.71 16.92
CA GLU A 107 10.12 -4.31 16.19
C GLU A 107 9.72 -5.63 15.51
N GLU A 108 8.80 -6.42 16.09
CA GLU A 108 8.22 -7.60 15.41
C GLU A 108 7.44 -7.19 14.15
N VAL A 109 6.66 -6.11 14.19
CA VAL A 109 5.97 -5.56 13.00
C VAL A 109 6.98 -5.13 11.95
N ARG A 110 8.10 -4.52 12.36
CA ARG A 110 9.18 -4.11 11.46
C ARG A 110 9.83 -5.32 10.80
N GLN A 111 10.15 -6.37 11.57
CA GLN A 111 10.71 -7.60 11.05
C GLN A 111 9.77 -8.26 10.03
N LYS A 112 8.48 -8.42 10.36
CA LYS A 112 7.47 -8.95 9.42
C LYS A 112 7.38 -8.13 8.14
N THR A 113 7.58 -6.81 8.25
CA THR A 113 7.60 -5.91 7.09
C THR A 113 8.87 -6.09 6.26
N ALA A 114 10.01 -6.27 6.92
CA ALA A 114 11.28 -6.58 6.26
C ALA A 114 11.21 -7.92 5.50
N ASP A 115 10.64 -8.95 6.14
CA ASP A 115 10.42 -10.27 5.54
C ASP A 115 9.50 -10.19 4.30
N LEU A 116 8.46 -9.34 4.34
CA LEU A 116 7.57 -9.09 3.19
C LEU A 116 8.33 -8.66 1.94
N PHE A 117 9.43 -7.91 2.11
CA PHE A 117 10.22 -7.30 1.03
C PHE A 117 11.58 -7.95 0.81
N SER A 118 11.93 -9.02 1.54
CA SER A 118 13.24 -9.72 1.48
C SER A 118 14.43 -8.80 1.85
N VAL A 119 14.25 -7.89 2.81
CA VAL A 119 15.24 -6.89 3.23
C VAL A 119 15.53 -6.96 4.75
N SER A 120 16.44 -6.14 5.25
CA SER A 120 16.72 -6.02 6.68
C SER A 120 15.72 -5.07 7.37
N GLU A 121 15.42 -5.32 8.66
CA GLU A 121 14.67 -4.39 9.49
C GLU A 121 15.35 -3.02 9.64
N GLU A 122 16.66 -2.96 9.46
CA GLU A 122 17.43 -1.71 9.45
C GLU A 122 17.22 -0.87 8.17
N GLU A 123 16.45 -1.39 7.21
CA GLU A 123 16.06 -0.68 6.00
C GLU A 123 14.58 -0.27 6.02
N ILE A 124 13.86 -0.54 7.12
CA ILE A 124 12.41 -0.28 7.26
C ILE A 124 12.11 0.77 8.31
N ALA A 125 11.38 1.82 7.93
CA ALA A 125 10.72 2.75 8.84
C ALA A 125 9.18 2.62 8.72
N LEU A 126 8.49 2.70 9.87
CA LEU A 126 7.04 2.63 9.94
C LEU A 126 6.46 4.05 9.93
N ILE A 127 5.96 4.48 8.80
CA ILE A 127 5.43 5.83 8.54
C ILE A 127 3.89 5.85 8.46
N HIS A 128 3.26 6.98 8.11
CA HIS A 128 1.79 7.04 8.02
C HIS A 128 1.25 6.62 6.63
N ASN A 129 1.95 6.96 5.55
CA ASN A 129 1.52 6.64 4.18
C ASN A 129 2.59 7.01 3.15
N THR A 130 2.36 6.65 1.89
CA THR A 130 3.24 6.99 0.76
C THR A 130 3.47 8.49 0.60
N THR A 131 2.48 9.34 0.88
CA THR A 131 2.65 10.81 0.77
C THR A 131 3.76 11.30 1.71
N GLU A 132 3.79 10.81 2.94
CA GLU A 132 4.86 11.12 3.88
C GLU A 132 6.22 10.64 3.37
N GLY A 133 6.30 9.38 2.94
CA GLY A 133 7.56 8.81 2.43
C GLY A 133 8.11 9.57 1.21
N MET A 134 7.26 9.97 0.27
CA MET A 134 7.68 10.76 -0.88
C MET A 134 8.12 12.17 -0.49
N ASN A 135 7.49 12.80 0.52
CA ASN A 135 7.97 14.07 1.07
C ASN A 135 9.30 13.90 1.80
N LEU A 136 9.48 12.82 2.56
CA LEU A 136 10.74 12.51 3.24
C LEU A 136 11.88 12.38 2.23
N ILE A 137 11.69 11.65 1.13
CA ILE A 137 12.68 11.54 0.06
C ILE A 137 12.96 12.91 -0.54
N ALA A 138 11.94 13.60 -1.02
CA ALA A 138 12.12 14.87 -1.74
C ALA A 138 12.79 15.96 -0.88
N SER A 139 12.40 16.05 0.41
CA SER A 139 12.99 17.03 1.34
C SER A 139 14.44 16.72 1.72
N SER A 140 14.85 15.45 1.62
CA SER A 140 16.18 14.99 1.98
C SER A 140 17.21 15.22 0.89
N MET A 141 16.79 15.31 -0.38
CA MET A 141 17.71 15.42 -1.52
C MET A 141 18.41 16.77 -1.56
N ASP A 142 19.73 16.72 -1.68
CA ASP A 142 20.57 17.93 -1.87
C ASP A 142 20.65 18.30 -3.37
N LEU A 143 19.52 18.85 -3.86
CA LEU A 143 19.36 19.23 -5.26
C LEU A 143 19.72 20.69 -5.49
N GLN A 144 20.38 20.97 -6.60
CA GLN A 144 20.80 22.30 -7.03
C GLN A 144 19.89 22.84 -8.15
N PRO A 145 19.84 24.20 -8.34
CA PRO A 145 19.09 24.76 -9.45
C PRO A 145 19.55 24.20 -10.80
N GLY A 146 18.58 23.68 -11.56
CA GLY A 146 18.82 23.05 -12.85
C GLY A 146 19.04 21.54 -12.81
N ASP A 147 19.18 20.92 -11.63
CA ASP A 147 19.10 19.45 -11.49
C ASP A 147 17.73 18.95 -11.94
N GLU A 148 17.69 17.76 -12.49
CA GLU A 148 16.49 17.18 -13.08
C GLU A 148 15.99 15.97 -12.27
N ILE A 149 14.68 15.92 -12.08
CA ILE A 149 13.93 14.78 -11.55
C ILE A 149 13.06 14.25 -12.69
N ILE A 150 13.18 12.96 -13.01
CA ILE A 150 12.26 12.31 -13.94
C ILE A 150 11.05 11.80 -13.15
N SER A 151 9.85 12.22 -13.59
CA SER A 151 8.57 11.79 -13.03
C SER A 151 7.56 11.74 -14.16
N ALA A 152 7.15 10.54 -14.59
CA ALA A 152 6.30 10.34 -15.76
C ALA A 152 4.90 10.96 -15.58
N ASP A 153 4.17 11.10 -16.68
CA ASP A 153 2.87 11.78 -16.71
C ASP A 153 1.76 11.05 -15.90
N HIS A 154 1.85 9.75 -15.73
CA HIS A 154 0.88 8.95 -14.98
C HIS A 154 1.13 8.88 -13.45
N GLU A 155 2.11 9.62 -12.93
CA GLU A 155 2.42 9.62 -11.50
C GLU A 155 1.27 10.17 -10.64
N HIS A 156 1.10 9.58 -9.45
CA HIS A 156 0.12 10.06 -8.51
C HIS A 156 0.53 11.43 -7.93
N THR A 157 -0.45 12.31 -7.71
CA THR A 157 -0.19 13.68 -7.21
C THR A 157 0.57 13.70 -5.88
N SER A 158 0.37 12.72 -5.01
CA SER A 158 1.10 12.61 -3.74
C SER A 158 2.60 12.36 -3.93
N ALA A 159 2.99 11.66 -5.00
CA ALA A 159 4.39 11.45 -5.35
C ALA A 159 4.98 12.64 -6.12
N LEU A 160 4.18 13.28 -6.98
CA LEU A 160 4.63 14.39 -7.83
C LEU A 160 4.72 15.74 -7.09
N ASN A 161 3.78 16.03 -6.17
CA ASN A 161 3.68 17.35 -5.53
C ASN A 161 4.91 17.75 -4.70
N PRO A 162 5.60 16.87 -3.97
CA PRO A 162 6.85 17.22 -3.30
C PRO A 162 7.91 17.76 -4.27
N TRP A 163 8.05 17.15 -5.45
CA TRP A 163 8.98 17.62 -6.49
C TRP A 163 8.55 18.95 -7.11
N LYS A 164 7.24 19.17 -7.33
CA LYS A 164 6.70 20.47 -7.78
C LYS A 164 7.02 21.61 -6.79
N TYR A 165 6.94 21.31 -5.48
CA TYR A 165 7.34 22.26 -4.46
C TYR A 165 8.82 22.63 -4.57
N TRP A 166 9.70 21.65 -4.77
CA TRP A 166 11.14 21.91 -4.97
C TRP A 166 11.44 22.57 -6.31
N GLN A 167 10.68 22.29 -7.35
CA GLN A 167 10.77 23.02 -8.62
C GLN A 167 10.54 24.53 -8.41
N GLN A 168 9.53 24.91 -7.63
CA GLN A 168 9.22 26.31 -7.34
C GLN A 168 10.22 26.96 -6.37
N SER A 169 10.68 26.24 -5.35
CA SER A 169 11.48 26.79 -4.26
C SER A 169 12.99 26.72 -4.48
N LYS A 170 13.47 25.73 -5.25
CA LYS A 170 14.91 25.52 -5.49
C LYS A 170 15.33 25.62 -6.96
N GLY A 171 14.40 25.78 -7.90
CA GLY A 171 14.71 25.86 -9.32
C GLY A 171 15.17 24.55 -9.96
N VAL A 172 14.86 23.40 -9.34
CA VAL A 172 15.02 22.09 -9.97
C VAL A 172 14.04 21.91 -11.12
N LYS A 173 14.29 20.99 -12.03
CA LYS A 173 13.42 20.73 -13.17
C LYS A 173 12.76 19.37 -13.05
N ILE A 174 11.46 19.28 -13.35
CA ILE A 174 10.76 18.02 -13.51
C ILE A 174 10.70 17.69 -15.00
N VAL A 175 11.30 16.59 -15.38
CA VAL A 175 11.20 16.01 -16.72
C VAL A 175 10.06 15.00 -16.67
N THR A 176 9.00 15.22 -17.47
CA THR A 176 7.80 14.40 -17.44
C THR A 176 7.64 13.67 -18.78
N PRO A 177 8.26 12.49 -18.94
CA PRO A 177 8.06 11.69 -20.14
C PRO A 177 6.64 11.10 -20.17
N THR A 178 6.11 10.92 -21.37
CA THR A 178 4.80 10.30 -21.60
C THR A 178 4.94 8.79 -21.70
N LEU A 179 4.21 8.06 -20.85
CA LEU A 179 4.13 6.61 -20.87
C LEU A 179 3.13 6.13 -21.95
N PRO A 180 3.43 5.06 -22.68
CA PRO A 180 2.44 4.42 -23.56
C PRO A 180 1.30 3.86 -22.71
N ILE A 181 0.04 4.04 -23.13
CA ILE A 181 -1.12 3.49 -22.42
C ILE A 181 -1.11 1.97 -22.44
N LEU A 182 -0.80 1.38 -23.61
CA LEU A 182 -0.81 -0.07 -23.86
C LEU A 182 0.54 -0.51 -24.46
N PRO A 183 1.63 -0.51 -23.68
CA PRO A 183 2.93 -0.97 -24.16
C PRO A 183 2.88 -2.45 -24.56
N LYS A 184 3.68 -2.80 -25.58
CA LYS A 184 3.79 -4.16 -26.10
C LYS A 184 4.92 -4.97 -25.47
N SER A 185 5.81 -4.32 -24.73
CA SER A 185 6.93 -4.97 -24.04
C SER A 185 7.39 -4.14 -22.84
N VAL A 186 8.12 -4.78 -21.94
CA VAL A 186 8.84 -4.13 -20.84
C VAL A 186 9.84 -3.11 -21.38
N GLU A 187 10.58 -3.46 -22.42
CA GLU A 187 11.61 -2.59 -23.01
C GLU A 187 11.04 -1.28 -23.58
N GLU A 188 9.81 -1.30 -24.12
CA GLU A 188 9.13 -0.07 -24.57
C GLU A 188 8.97 0.94 -23.42
N VAL A 189 8.67 0.46 -22.21
CA VAL A 189 8.55 1.28 -21.02
C VAL A 189 9.91 1.76 -20.52
N VAL A 190 10.91 0.88 -20.46
CA VAL A 190 12.30 1.22 -20.07
C VAL A 190 12.88 2.28 -20.99
N ASP A 191 12.62 2.19 -22.29
CA ASP A 191 13.08 3.16 -23.29
C ASP A 191 12.54 4.58 -23.04
N VAL A 192 11.35 4.73 -22.46
CA VAL A 192 10.81 6.03 -22.06
C VAL A 192 11.74 6.71 -21.04
N TYR A 193 12.17 5.99 -20.03
CA TYR A 193 13.09 6.50 -19.01
C TYR A 193 14.50 6.69 -19.57
N ARG A 194 15.00 5.75 -20.39
CA ARG A 194 16.32 5.84 -21.03
C ARG A 194 16.46 7.13 -21.86
N LYS A 195 15.45 7.49 -22.63
CA LYS A 195 15.43 8.70 -23.45
C LYS A 195 15.28 9.99 -22.63
N ALA A 196 14.68 9.90 -21.45
CA ALA A 196 14.47 11.05 -20.56
C ALA A 196 15.71 11.41 -19.72
N ILE A 197 16.63 10.46 -19.51
CA ILE A 197 17.85 10.67 -18.71
C ILE A 197 18.82 11.61 -19.42
N THR A 198 19.30 12.62 -18.68
CA THR A 198 20.35 13.55 -19.10
C THR A 198 21.51 13.56 -18.08
N SER A 199 22.59 14.30 -18.37
CA SER A 199 23.69 14.51 -17.40
C SER A 199 23.26 15.30 -16.13
N LYS A 200 22.08 15.92 -16.14
CA LYS A 200 21.52 16.68 -15.03
C LYS A 200 20.55 15.86 -14.18
N THR A 201 20.15 14.69 -14.61
CA THR A 201 19.22 13.82 -13.88
C THR A 201 19.87 13.35 -12.56
N ARG A 202 19.18 13.51 -11.45
CA ARG A 202 19.59 13.11 -10.10
C ARG A 202 18.70 12.06 -9.47
N VAL A 203 17.40 12.12 -9.78
CA VAL A 203 16.40 11.21 -9.21
C VAL A 203 15.43 10.79 -10.31
N ILE A 204 15.07 9.50 -10.30
CA ILE A 204 13.88 8.99 -10.99
C ILE A 204 12.83 8.72 -9.91
N SER A 205 11.71 9.44 -9.96
CA SER A 205 10.54 9.23 -9.11
C SER A 205 9.50 8.47 -9.91
N ILE A 206 9.22 7.23 -9.54
CA ILE A 206 8.46 6.28 -10.35
C ILE A 206 7.45 5.52 -9.50
N CYS A 207 6.21 5.34 -9.96
CA CYS A 207 5.26 4.45 -9.29
C CYS A 207 5.49 2.98 -9.70
N HIS A 208 5.30 2.03 -8.77
CA HIS A 208 5.45 0.61 -9.11
C HIS A 208 4.28 0.11 -9.96
N LEU A 209 3.07 0.58 -9.67
CA LEU A 209 1.89 0.32 -10.47
C LEU A 209 1.11 1.61 -10.71
N VAL A 210 0.90 1.92 -11.98
CA VAL A 210 0.17 3.10 -12.44
C VAL A 210 -1.29 3.01 -12.03
N ASN A 211 -1.74 3.95 -11.21
CA ASN A 211 -3.09 3.93 -10.65
C ASN A 211 -4.19 4.28 -11.67
N THR A 212 -3.84 4.82 -12.83
CA THR A 212 -4.80 5.28 -13.85
C THR A 212 -5.16 4.21 -14.86
N ASN A 213 -4.24 3.31 -15.22
CA ASN A 213 -4.49 2.24 -16.19
C ASN A 213 -4.06 0.83 -15.72
N GLY A 214 -3.52 0.70 -14.49
CA GLY A 214 -3.11 -0.60 -13.94
C GLY A 214 -1.81 -1.16 -14.49
N MET A 215 -1.00 -0.36 -15.18
CA MET A 215 0.30 -0.79 -15.71
C MET A 215 1.32 -0.97 -14.59
N ILE A 216 1.97 -2.14 -14.54
CA ILE A 216 3.17 -2.36 -13.71
C ILE A 216 4.37 -1.75 -14.44
N LEU A 217 5.13 -0.92 -13.73
CA LEU A 217 6.36 -0.35 -14.28
C LEU A 217 7.56 -1.25 -13.95
N PRO A 218 8.51 -1.40 -14.86
CA PRO A 218 9.67 -2.28 -14.72
C PRO A 218 10.73 -1.63 -13.81
N ILE A 219 10.49 -1.65 -12.51
CA ILE A 219 11.31 -0.91 -11.53
C ILE A 219 12.75 -1.41 -11.51
N LYS A 220 12.95 -2.73 -11.63
CA LYS A 220 14.29 -3.32 -11.62
C LYS A 220 15.12 -2.80 -12.78
N GLU A 221 14.61 -2.90 -13.99
CA GLU A 221 15.30 -2.49 -15.24
C GLU A 221 15.56 -0.98 -15.25
N VAL A 222 14.61 -0.18 -14.75
CA VAL A 222 14.77 1.27 -14.61
C VAL A 222 15.79 1.60 -13.52
N THR A 223 15.86 0.82 -12.44
CA THR A 223 16.85 0.99 -11.37
C THR A 223 18.26 0.69 -11.88
N GLU A 224 18.45 -0.41 -12.58
CA GLU A 224 19.73 -0.77 -13.19
C GLU A 224 20.22 0.33 -14.14
N LEU A 225 19.36 0.79 -15.03
CA LEU A 225 19.64 1.90 -15.96
C LEU A 225 20.02 3.21 -15.22
N ALA A 226 19.35 3.53 -14.12
CA ALA A 226 19.60 4.73 -13.32
C ALA A 226 20.93 4.63 -12.57
N HIS A 227 21.21 3.49 -11.94
CA HIS A 227 22.41 3.28 -11.14
C HIS A 227 23.69 3.29 -11.98
N GLU A 228 23.68 2.82 -13.24
CA GLU A 228 24.80 2.95 -14.18
C GLU A 228 25.24 4.40 -14.36
N LYS A 229 24.35 5.37 -14.06
CA LYS A 229 24.58 6.81 -14.22
C LYS A 229 24.64 7.57 -12.89
N GLY A 230 24.65 6.84 -11.75
CA GLY A 230 24.65 7.44 -10.41
C GLY A 230 23.37 8.18 -10.04
N ILE A 231 22.24 7.81 -10.63
CA ILE A 231 20.91 8.40 -10.39
C ILE A 231 20.18 7.58 -9.34
N LEU A 232 19.57 8.23 -8.35
CA LEU A 232 18.76 7.58 -7.32
C LEU A 232 17.34 7.26 -7.83
N VAL A 233 16.78 6.15 -7.34
CA VAL A 233 15.41 5.71 -7.70
C VAL A 233 14.51 5.71 -6.47
N ALA A 234 13.44 6.53 -6.53
CA ALA A 234 12.42 6.68 -5.51
C ALA A 234 11.09 6.10 -6.01
N VAL A 235 10.59 5.06 -5.35
CA VAL A 235 9.42 4.30 -5.81
C VAL A 235 8.19 4.59 -4.97
N ASP A 236 7.10 5.02 -5.62
CA ASP A 236 5.74 4.99 -5.06
C ASP A 236 5.17 3.57 -5.19
N GLY A 237 5.24 2.79 -4.11
CA GLY A 237 4.74 1.43 -4.01
C GLY A 237 3.30 1.30 -3.50
N ALA A 238 2.53 2.39 -3.48
CA ALA A 238 1.19 2.41 -2.90
C ALA A 238 0.20 1.40 -3.49
N GLN A 239 0.36 1.01 -4.75
CA GLN A 239 -0.58 0.11 -5.44
C GLN A 239 -0.08 -1.35 -5.56
N GLY A 240 1.22 -1.60 -5.66
CA GLY A 240 1.75 -2.94 -5.90
C GLY A 240 1.78 -3.82 -4.64
N THR A 241 2.14 -3.21 -3.52
CA THR A 241 2.42 -3.93 -2.27
C THR A 241 1.18 -4.63 -1.72
N GLY A 242 1.24 -5.96 -1.64
CA GLY A 242 0.14 -6.82 -1.17
C GLY A 242 -0.69 -7.43 -2.30
N MET A 243 -0.57 -6.93 -3.54
CA MET A 243 -1.25 -7.46 -4.71
C MET A 243 -0.45 -8.58 -5.39
N PHE A 244 0.86 -8.41 -5.48
CA PHE A 244 1.81 -9.38 -6.01
C PHE A 244 3.09 -9.39 -5.18
N ASN A 245 3.96 -10.37 -5.43
CA ASN A 245 5.21 -10.51 -4.69
C ASN A 245 6.21 -9.43 -5.12
N ILE A 246 6.84 -8.79 -4.15
CA ILE A 246 7.83 -7.73 -4.34
C ILE A 246 9.08 -8.10 -3.54
N ASP A 247 10.20 -8.25 -4.22
CA ASP A 247 11.52 -8.45 -3.62
C ASP A 247 12.34 -7.17 -3.84
N LEU A 248 12.43 -6.33 -2.81
CA LEU A 248 13.16 -5.06 -2.91
C LEU A 248 14.68 -5.26 -2.98
N LYS A 249 15.18 -6.39 -2.49
CA LYS A 249 16.59 -6.74 -2.64
C LYS A 249 16.93 -7.03 -4.09
N ASP A 250 16.07 -7.74 -4.81
CA ASP A 250 16.24 -8.02 -6.25
C ASP A 250 16.00 -6.78 -7.12
N ILE A 251 15.01 -5.96 -6.77
CA ILE A 251 14.70 -4.68 -7.45
C ILE A 251 15.85 -3.67 -7.30
N GLY A 252 16.48 -3.59 -6.14
CA GLY A 252 17.65 -2.78 -5.88
C GLY A 252 17.41 -1.27 -5.81
N CYS A 253 16.17 -0.77 -5.83
CA CYS A 253 15.87 0.66 -5.76
C CYS A 253 16.37 1.29 -4.44
N ASP A 254 16.56 2.61 -4.44
CA ASP A 254 17.08 3.32 -3.28
C ASP A 254 16.03 3.53 -2.21
N PHE A 255 14.80 3.87 -2.61
CA PHE A 255 13.69 4.15 -1.71
C PHE A 255 12.39 3.57 -2.24
N TYR A 256 11.56 3.04 -1.33
CA TYR A 256 10.24 2.50 -1.65
C TYR A 256 9.23 2.88 -0.59
N THR A 257 8.08 3.42 -0.98
CA THR A 257 7.08 3.91 -0.02
C THR A 257 5.73 3.21 -0.20
N VAL A 258 5.07 2.88 0.90
CA VAL A 258 3.83 2.08 0.89
C VAL A 258 2.72 2.75 1.69
N SER A 259 1.53 2.74 1.13
CA SER A 259 0.28 2.98 1.85
C SER A 259 -0.36 1.63 2.20
N ALA A 260 -0.06 1.09 3.38
CA ALA A 260 -0.42 -0.29 3.75
C ALA A 260 -1.93 -0.53 3.81
N HIS A 261 -2.72 0.53 3.98
CA HIS A 261 -4.19 0.47 4.00
C HIS A 261 -4.85 0.14 2.65
N LYS A 262 -4.10 -0.02 1.54
CA LYS A 262 -4.66 -0.40 0.24
C LYS A 262 -4.70 -1.92 0.10
N TRP A 263 -3.64 -2.54 -0.37
CA TRP A 263 -3.61 -3.95 -0.74
C TRP A 263 -3.05 -4.88 0.34
N LEU A 264 -2.46 -4.33 1.40
CA LEU A 264 -2.17 -5.07 2.64
C LEU A 264 -3.37 -5.08 3.61
N PHE A 265 -4.45 -4.35 3.30
CA PHE A 265 -5.67 -4.30 4.10
C PHE A 265 -5.49 -3.86 5.55
N SER A 266 -4.39 -3.14 5.85
CA SER A 266 -4.11 -2.63 7.20
C SER A 266 -5.09 -1.53 7.61
N PRO A 267 -5.12 -1.15 8.89
CA PRO A 267 -5.78 0.08 9.32
C PRO A 267 -5.28 1.29 8.51
N LYS A 268 -6.11 2.35 8.45
CA LYS A 268 -5.72 3.63 7.84
C LYS A 268 -4.75 4.36 8.76
N GLY A 269 -3.80 5.12 8.17
CA GLY A 269 -2.86 5.92 8.95
C GLY A 269 -1.52 5.22 9.23
N VAL A 270 -1.28 4.03 8.65
CA VAL A 270 0.02 3.36 8.71
C VAL A 270 0.52 3.03 7.30
N GLY A 271 1.81 3.21 7.12
CA GLY A 271 2.55 2.93 5.90
C GLY A 271 3.96 2.45 6.20
N VAL A 272 4.67 2.11 5.14
CA VAL A 272 6.04 1.62 5.21
C VAL A 272 6.94 2.47 4.33
N PHE A 273 8.13 2.73 4.83
CA PHE A 273 9.21 3.36 4.10
C PHE A 273 10.42 2.42 4.12
N TYR A 274 10.87 2.03 2.95
CA TYR A 274 12.12 1.31 2.74
C TYR A 274 13.19 2.28 2.25
N ALA A 275 14.38 2.15 2.78
CA ALA A 275 15.57 2.80 2.25
C ALA A 275 16.74 1.82 2.25
N ARG A 276 17.30 1.55 1.06
CA ARG A 276 18.49 0.73 0.91
C ARG A 276 19.62 1.25 1.83
N GLN A 277 20.32 0.37 2.50
CA GLN A 277 21.30 0.71 3.53
C GLN A 277 22.26 1.83 3.08
N ASP A 278 22.83 1.70 1.88
CA ASP A 278 23.80 2.67 1.34
C ASP A 278 23.15 4.01 0.98
N SER A 279 21.85 4.04 0.76
CA SER A 279 21.10 5.25 0.35
C SER A 279 20.59 6.04 1.55
N GLN A 280 20.59 5.46 2.77
CA GLN A 280 20.15 6.13 4.01
C GLN A 280 20.97 7.39 4.35
N LYS A 281 22.22 7.47 3.88
CA LYS A 281 23.08 8.67 4.04
C LYS A 281 22.49 9.94 3.41
N HIS A 282 21.61 9.80 2.43
CA HIS A 282 20.92 10.92 1.77
C HIS A 282 19.71 11.42 2.55
N LEU A 283 19.22 10.64 3.55
CA LEU A 283 17.95 10.91 4.23
C LEU A 283 18.14 11.80 5.47
N LYS A 284 17.20 12.73 5.63
CA LYS A 284 17.04 13.59 6.80
C LYS A 284 15.63 13.39 7.37
N PRO A 285 15.45 13.43 8.70
CA PRO A 285 14.11 13.36 9.28
C PRO A 285 13.22 14.49 8.76
N LEU A 286 12.02 14.15 8.33
CA LEU A 286 11.01 15.14 7.92
C LEU A 286 10.52 15.94 9.13
N ILE A 287 10.41 15.28 10.27
CA ILE A 287 10.06 15.86 11.57
C ILE A 287 11.26 15.70 12.50
N VAL A 288 11.77 16.81 13.00
CA VAL A 288 12.92 16.83 13.92
C VAL A 288 12.38 16.57 15.34
N ALA A 289 12.55 15.34 15.84
CA ALA A 289 12.13 14.90 17.16
C ALA A 289 13.32 14.29 17.93
N ARG A 290 13.09 13.76 19.12
CA ARG A 290 14.14 13.09 19.92
C ARG A 290 14.79 11.97 19.12
N GLY A 291 16.13 11.91 19.09
CA GLY A 291 16.89 10.91 18.33
C GLY A 291 17.06 11.25 16.84
N TYR A 292 16.77 12.47 16.42
CA TYR A 292 16.96 12.90 15.02
C TYR A 292 18.42 12.82 14.54
N GLU A 293 19.38 12.84 15.46
CA GLU A 293 20.81 12.73 15.20
C GLU A 293 21.30 11.28 15.05
N ASP A 294 20.45 10.29 15.39
CA ASP A 294 20.78 8.88 15.28
C ASP A 294 21.03 8.51 13.81
N THR A 295 21.82 7.46 13.59
CA THR A 295 22.08 6.91 12.25
C THR A 295 21.04 5.85 11.85
N SER A 296 20.30 5.28 12.81
CA SER A 296 19.26 4.28 12.55
C SER A 296 18.12 4.87 11.71
N ILE A 297 17.56 4.05 10.82
CA ILE A 297 16.40 4.42 10.02
C ILE A 297 15.18 4.81 10.88
N ARG A 298 15.14 4.34 12.13
CA ARG A 298 14.06 4.62 13.11
C ARG A 298 13.95 6.12 13.43
N ARG A 299 15.01 6.94 13.19
CA ARG A 299 14.94 8.40 13.32
C ARG A 299 13.92 9.03 12.39
N LEU A 300 13.57 8.36 11.29
CA LEU A 300 12.66 8.87 10.25
C LEU A 300 11.19 8.68 10.62
N GLU A 301 10.89 7.88 11.63
CA GLU A 301 9.52 7.56 12.09
C GLU A 301 9.17 8.11 13.46
N ASN A 302 10.09 8.86 14.09
CA ASN A 302 9.86 9.39 15.43
C ASN A 302 9.04 10.68 15.40
N TYR A 303 7.82 10.60 15.91
CA TYR A 303 6.85 11.70 16.04
C TYR A 303 6.50 12.00 17.50
N ASN A 304 7.22 11.42 18.48
CA ASN A 304 6.85 11.33 19.90
C ASN A 304 5.51 10.58 20.07
N THR A 305 4.41 11.28 20.34
CA THR A 305 3.08 10.66 20.43
C THR A 305 2.54 10.35 19.04
N ARG A 306 2.26 9.08 18.78
CA ARG A 306 1.68 8.60 17.49
C ARG A 306 0.67 7.50 17.74
N ASN A 307 -0.10 7.14 16.73
CA ASN A 307 -1.08 6.05 16.82
C ASN A 307 -0.38 4.67 16.74
N LEU A 308 0.13 4.19 17.86
CA LEU A 308 0.76 2.86 17.96
C LEU A 308 -0.21 1.70 17.68
N PRO A 309 -1.49 1.73 18.09
CA PRO A 309 -2.50 0.72 17.73
C PRO A 309 -2.59 0.45 16.23
N GLU A 310 -2.46 1.46 15.37
CA GLU A 310 -2.45 1.27 13.91
C GLU A 310 -1.17 0.60 13.43
N VAL A 311 -0.02 0.88 14.05
CA VAL A 311 1.24 0.20 13.76
C VAL A 311 1.13 -1.29 14.10
N LEU A 312 0.58 -1.63 15.27
CA LEU A 312 0.34 -3.02 15.67
C LEU A 312 -0.72 -3.67 14.77
N GLY A 313 -1.70 -2.90 14.31
CA GLY A 313 -2.69 -3.32 13.32
C GLY A 313 -2.08 -3.67 11.95
N LEU A 314 -0.96 -3.04 11.56
CA LEU A 314 -0.18 -3.47 10.39
C LEU A 314 0.42 -4.86 10.63
N GLY A 315 0.96 -5.13 11.82
CA GLY A 315 1.43 -6.48 12.20
C GLY A 315 0.32 -7.53 12.04
N ALA A 316 -0.89 -7.22 12.53
CA ALA A 316 -2.06 -8.08 12.35
C ALA A 316 -2.43 -8.29 10.86
N ALA A 317 -2.26 -7.28 10.02
CA ALA A 317 -2.50 -7.38 8.57
C ALA A 317 -1.46 -8.25 7.86
N LEU A 318 -0.20 -8.19 8.29
CA LEU A 318 0.87 -9.04 7.79
C LEU A 318 0.64 -10.51 8.19
N ASP A 319 0.23 -10.77 9.44
CA ASP A 319 -0.14 -12.12 9.88
C ASP A 319 -1.32 -12.67 9.09
N TYR A 320 -2.33 -11.85 8.81
CA TYR A 320 -3.48 -12.20 7.99
C TYR A 320 -3.06 -12.57 6.55
N ARG A 321 -2.21 -11.75 5.93
CA ARG A 321 -1.63 -12.04 4.61
C ARG A 321 -0.83 -13.33 4.60
N ASN A 322 0.01 -13.54 5.60
CA ASN A 322 0.86 -14.73 5.71
C ASN A 322 0.02 -16.01 5.91
N ALA A 323 -1.08 -15.94 6.64
CA ALA A 323 -1.99 -17.06 6.82
C ALA A 323 -2.71 -17.48 5.52
N ILE A 324 -3.08 -16.51 4.67
CA ILE A 324 -3.61 -16.80 3.32
C ILE A 324 -2.49 -17.39 2.45
N GLY A 325 -1.31 -16.80 2.52
CA GLY A 325 -0.15 -17.10 1.68
C GLY A 325 0.03 -16.13 0.52
N ALA A 326 1.24 -15.59 0.40
CA ALA A 326 1.59 -14.60 -0.61
C ALA A 326 1.30 -15.07 -2.04
N GLN A 327 1.65 -16.32 -2.34
CA GLN A 327 1.43 -16.90 -3.68
C GLN A 327 -0.06 -17.06 -3.98
N LYS A 328 -0.87 -17.50 -3.01
CA LYS A 328 -2.33 -17.62 -3.21
C LYS A 328 -2.99 -16.27 -3.51
N ILE A 329 -2.55 -15.20 -2.83
CA ILE A 329 -3.04 -13.83 -3.09
C ILE A 329 -2.67 -13.40 -4.51
N HIS A 330 -1.42 -13.65 -4.92
CA HIS A 330 -0.95 -13.40 -6.29
C HIS A 330 -1.81 -14.15 -7.30
N ASP A 331 -1.92 -15.47 -7.16
CA ASP A 331 -2.64 -16.33 -8.09
C ASP A 331 -4.13 -15.94 -8.18
N ARG A 332 -4.76 -15.63 -7.04
CA ARG A 332 -6.15 -15.15 -7.02
C ARG A 332 -6.31 -13.82 -7.76
N THR A 333 -5.40 -12.90 -7.57
CA THR A 333 -5.43 -11.60 -8.25
C THR A 333 -5.36 -11.77 -9.77
N TYR A 334 -4.48 -12.65 -10.24
CA TYR A 334 -4.33 -12.94 -11.67
C TYR A 334 -5.49 -13.76 -12.22
N GLU A 335 -6.02 -14.73 -11.45
CA GLU A 335 -7.23 -15.47 -11.80
C GLU A 335 -8.42 -14.54 -12.05
N LEU A 336 -8.69 -13.59 -11.14
CA LEU A 336 -9.80 -12.64 -11.29
C LEU A 336 -9.60 -11.70 -12.48
N LYS A 337 -8.36 -11.24 -12.71
CA LYS A 337 -7.98 -10.44 -13.88
C LYS A 337 -8.26 -11.19 -15.17
N HIS A 338 -7.77 -12.42 -15.31
CA HIS A 338 -7.98 -13.23 -16.50
C HIS A 338 -9.45 -13.57 -16.70
N TYR A 339 -10.17 -13.95 -15.63
CA TYR A 339 -11.60 -14.20 -15.69
C TYR A 339 -12.39 -13.02 -16.26
N PHE A 340 -12.11 -11.81 -15.79
CA PHE A 340 -12.74 -10.60 -16.33
C PHE A 340 -12.39 -10.39 -17.80
N ARG A 341 -11.11 -10.45 -18.15
CA ARG A 341 -10.62 -10.23 -19.53
C ARG A 341 -11.21 -11.23 -20.52
N ASP A 342 -11.24 -12.51 -20.17
CA ASP A 342 -11.78 -13.56 -21.02
C ASP A 342 -13.27 -13.36 -21.32
N LYS A 343 -14.00 -12.82 -20.36
CA LYS A 343 -15.44 -12.54 -20.52
C LYS A 343 -15.73 -11.36 -21.43
N ILE A 344 -14.86 -10.36 -21.46
CA ILE A 344 -15.10 -9.13 -22.26
C ILE A 344 -14.36 -9.10 -23.60
N LYS A 345 -13.44 -10.04 -23.87
CA LYS A 345 -12.53 -9.99 -25.03
C LYS A 345 -13.23 -9.89 -26.39
N ASP A 346 -14.43 -10.52 -26.53
CA ASP A 346 -15.20 -10.56 -27.74
C ASP A 346 -16.29 -9.47 -27.79
N ASN A 347 -16.33 -8.58 -26.78
CA ASN A 347 -17.30 -7.50 -26.71
C ASN A 347 -16.71 -6.21 -27.30
N GLU A 348 -17.16 -5.86 -28.52
CA GLU A 348 -16.65 -4.70 -29.26
C GLU A 348 -16.91 -3.35 -28.58
N LYS A 349 -17.88 -3.29 -27.63
CA LYS A 349 -18.22 -2.05 -26.90
C LYS A 349 -17.42 -1.87 -25.61
N LEU A 350 -16.72 -2.92 -25.12
CA LEU A 350 -15.94 -2.89 -23.90
C LEU A 350 -14.45 -2.98 -24.24
N VAL A 351 -13.73 -1.87 -24.19
CA VAL A 351 -12.32 -1.78 -24.59
C VAL A 351 -11.39 -1.71 -23.40
N LEU A 352 -10.53 -2.72 -23.25
CA LEU A 352 -9.51 -2.75 -22.21
C LEU A 352 -8.47 -1.65 -22.41
N LYS A 353 -8.17 -0.87 -21.36
CA LYS A 353 -7.14 0.18 -21.33
C LYS A 353 -5.98 -0.15 -20.38
N THR A 354 -5.91 -1.37 -19.90
CA THR A 354 -4.79 -1.93 -19.13
C THR A 354 -3.92 -2.80 -20.04
N PRO A 355 -2.58 -2.75 -19.92
CA PRO A 355 -1.69 -3.60 -20.73
C PRO A 355 -2.04 -5.09 -20.66
N GLU A 356 -1.90 -5.79 -21.78
CA GLU A 356 -2.28 -7.22 -21.87
C GLU A 356 -1.32 -8.14 -21.11
N LEU A 357 -0.02 -7.87 -21.21
CA LEU A 357 1.02 -8.72 -20.63
C LEU A 357 0.89 -8.83 -19.12
N ASP A 358 1.04 -10.03 -18.58
CA ASP A 358 1.02 -10.30 -17.14
C ASP A 358 2.18 -9.64 -16.41
N SER A 359 3.33 -9.48 -17.05
CA SER A 359 4.46 -8.72 -16.52
C SER A 359 4.19 -7.21 -16.40
N LEU A 360 3.17 -6.71 -17.09
CA LEU A 360 2.81 -5.29 -17.14
C LEU A 360 1.42 -5.00 -16.55
N SER A 361 0.75 -5.98 -15.92
CA SER A 361 -0.59 -5.74 -15.34
C SER A 361 -0.94 -6.72 -14.22
N ALA A 362 -1.71 -6.25 -13.25
CA ALA A 362 -2.19 -7.07 -12.13
C ALA A 362 -3.68 -6.78 -11.82
N GLY A 363 -4.07 -6.70 -10.54
CA GLY A 363 -5.46 -6.61 -10.09
C GLY A 363 -6.19 -5.29 -10.39
N ILE A 364 -5.53 -4.25 -10.90
CA ILE A 364 -6.20 -3.06 -11.39
C ILE A 364 -6.45 -3.22 -12.88
N GLN A 365 -7.72 -3.14 -13.29
CA GLN A 365 -8.15 -3.18 -14.68
C GLN A 365 -8.94 -1.93 -15.03
N VAL A 366 -8.78 -1.46 -16.25
CA VAL A 366 -9.45 -0.24 -16.72
C VAL A 366 -10.15 -0.56 -18.04
N VAL A 367 -11.45 -0.30 -18.10
CA VAL A 367 -12.29 -0.60 -19.25
C VAL A 367 -13.06 0.64 -19.69
N GLU A 368 -13.01 0.95 -20.97
CA GLU A 368 -13.82 1.96 -21.62
C GLU A 368 -15.08 1.33 -22.18
N VAL A 369 -16.23 1.95 -21.91
CA VAL A 369 -17.51 1.66 -22.58
C VAL A 369 -17.63 2.62 -23.77
N LEU A 370 -17.45 2.10 -24.99
CA LEU A 370 -17.41 2.93 -26.19
C LEU A 370 -18.70 3.74 -26.38
N GLY A 371 -18.52 5.03 -26.70
CA GLY A 371 -19.64 5.95 -26.93
C GLY A 371 -20.29 6.48 -25.67
N LYS A 372 -19.87 6.05 -24.47
CA LYS A 372 -20.43 6.53 -23.19
C LYS A 372 -19.42 7.42 -22.45
N ASN A 373 -19.94 8.41 -21.71
CA ASN A 373 -19.12 9.21 -20.82
C ASN A 373 -18.78 8.43 -19.55
N VAL A 374 -17.52 8.43 -19.14
CA VAL A 374 -17.08 7.63 -17.98
C VAL A 374 -17.76 8.03 -16.67
N GLN A 375 -18.12 9.30 -16.48
CA GLN A 375 -18.84 9.72 -15.27
C GLN A 375 -20.27 9.19 -15.25
N GLU A 376 -20.92 9.13 -16.40
CA GLU A 376 -22.22 8.49 -16.56
C GLU A 376 -22.15 6.99 -16.26
N VAL A 377 -21.18 6.29 -16.86
CA VAL A 377 -20.95 4.85 -16.61
C VAL A 377 -20.73 4.59 -15.12
N LYS A 378 -19.85 5.38 -14.47
CA LYS A 378 -19.61 5.25 -13.02
C LYS A 378 -20.86 5.47 -12.19
N ASN A 379 -21.67 6.50 -12.52
CA ASN A 379 -22.90 6.80 -11.78
C ASN A 379 -23.93 5.69 -11.96
N ARG A 380 -24.15 5.20 -13.17
CA ARG A 380 -25.08 4.08 -13.44
C ARG A 380 -24.64 2.79 -12.74
N LEU A 381 -23.34 2.45 -12.76
CA LEU A 381 -22.80 1.32 -12.01
C LEU A 381 -23.14 1.42 -10.52
N PHE A 382 -23.04 2.61 -9.93
CA PHE A 382 -23.33 2.82 -8.52
C PHE A 382 -24.83 2.86 -8.23
N ASP A 383 -25.59 3.68 -8.96
CA ASP A 383 -27.00 3.98 -8.66
C ASP A 383 -27.94 2.80 -9.01
N GLU A 384 -27.65 2.07 -10.10
CA GLU A 384 -28.50 0.98 -10.58
C GLU A 384 -28.06 -0.41 -10.04
N TYR A 385 -26.75 -0.58 -9.78
CA TYR A 385 -26.17 -1.91 -9.45
C TYR A 385 -25.41 -1.95 -8.11
N GLY A 386 -25.27 -0.84 -7.41
CA GLY A 386 -24.50 -0.76 -6.15
C GLY A 386 -22.99 -1.01 -6.32
N ILE A 387 -22.43 -0.85 -7.53
CA ILE A 387 -21.04 -1.11 -7.84
C ILE A 387 -20.22 0.17 -7.72
N ASP A 388 -19.32 0.21 -6.71
CA ASP A 388 -18.35 1.30 -6.57
C ASP A 388 -17.10 1.05 -7.43
N SER A 389 -16.83 1.99 -8.34
CA SER A 389 -15.72 2.00 -9.27
C SER A 389 -15.13 3.41 -9.37
N ARG A 390 -14.00 3.58 -10.03
CA ARG A 390 -13.37 4.89 -10.17
C ARG A 390 -13.34 5.37 -11.63
N PRO A 391 -13.88 6.57 -11.94
CA PRO A 391 -13.78 7.13 -13.28
C PRO A 391 -12.35 7.63 -13.55
N MET A 392 -11.82 7.32 -14.72
CA MET A 392 -10.55 7.77 -15.25
C MET A 392 -10.77 8.61 -16.51
N SER A 393 -10.55 9.93 -16.38
CA SER A 393 -10.76 10.92 -17.45
C SER A 393 -9.50 11.75 -17.78
N LYS A 394 -8.32 11.24 -17.38
CA LYS A 394 -7.02 11.88 -17.62
C LYS A 394 -6.19 11.05 -18.60
N PHE A 395 -5.18 11.68 -19.21
CA PHE A 395 -4.22 11.00 -20.09
C PHE A 395 -4.87 10.31 -21.28
N GLY A 396 -5.91 10.91 -21.86
CA GLY A 396 -6.66 10.34 -22.98
C GLY A 396 -7.57 9.16 -22.62
N LEU A 397 -7.77 8.87 -21.34
CA LEU A 397 -8.68 7.84 -20.86
C LEU A 397 -10.12 8.41 -20.71
N ASN A 398 -11.11 7.61 -21.07
CA ASN A 398 -12.52 7.77 -20.78
C ASN A 398 -13.06 6.42 -20.31
N ALA A 399 -12.58 5.94 -19.15
CA ALA A 399 -12.71 4.53 -18.74
C ALA A 399 -12.94 4.38 -17.24
N VAL A 400 -13.59 3.31 -16.80
CA VAL A 400 -13.74 2.97 -15.39
C VAL A 400 -12.59 2.08 -14.92
N ARG A 401 -12.00 2.42 -13.77
CA ARG A 401 -11.00 1.61 -13.09
C ARG A 401 -11.67 0.68 -12.10
N LEU A 402 -11.32 -0.58 -12.18
CA LEU A 402 -11.80 -1.69 -11.38
C LEU A 402 -10.63 -2.29 -10.59
N SER A 403 -10.85 -2.64 -9.34
CA SER A 403 -9.86 -3.23 -8.45
C SER A 403 -10.28 -4.64 -8.08
N PHE A 404 -9.59 -5.65 -8.59
CA PHE A 404 -9.84 -7.07 -8.29
C PHE A 404 -9.04 -7.49 -7.06
N ALA A 405 -9.55 -7.14 -5.88
CA ALA A 405 -8.98 -7.54 -4.59
C ALA A 405 -9.46 -8.96 -4.21
N ILE A 406 -8.75 -9.63 -3.31
CA ILE A 406 -9.02 -11.02 -2.90
C ILE A 406 -10.44 -11.27 -2.38
N PHE A 407 -11.15 -10.24 -1.95
CA PHE A 407 -12.54 -10.33 -1.49
C PHE A 407 -13.57 -10.25 -2.63
N ILE A 408 -13.15 -10.06 -3.87
CA ILE A 408 -14.03 -10.09 -5.05
C ILE A 408 -14.25 -11.54 -5.47
N THR A 409 -15.51 -11.88 -5.78
CA THR A 409 -15.90 -13.19 -6.31
C THR A 409 -16.16 -13.14 -7.81
N LYS A 410 -16.08 -14.27 -8.49
CA LYS A 410 -16.42 -14.38 -9.91
C LYS A 410 -17.87 -13.97 -10.19
N ASN A 411 -18.81 -14.29 -9.29
CA ASN A 411 -20.22 -13.86 -9.43
C ASN A 411 -20.35 -12.32 -9.41
N GLN A 412 -19.55 -11.62 -8.61
CA GLN A 412 -19.55 -10.15 -8.62
C GLN A 412 -18.95 -9.59 -9.92
N ILE A 413 -17.99 -10.28 -10.50
CA ILE A 413 -17.44 -9.93 -11.83
C ILE A 413 -18.50 -10.15 -12.91
N ASP A 414 -19.24 -11.27 -12.86
CA ASP A 414 -20.34 -11.52 -13.81
C ASP A 414 -21.43 -10.42 -13.72
N THR A 415 -21.80 -10.02 -12.50
CA THR A 415 -22.73 -8.90 -12.29
C THR A 415 -22.21 -7.59 -12.85
N LEU A 416 -20.91 -7.29 -12.65
CA LEU A 416 -20.24 -6.11 -13.20
C LEU A 416 -20.27 -6.11 -14.74
N ILE A 417 -19.96 -7.25 -15.37
CA ILE A 417 -19.94 -7.38 -16.83
C ILE A 417 -21.34 -7.16 -17.40
N ASN A 418 -22.36 -7.81 -16.86
CA ASN A 418 -23.75 -7.63 -17.28
C ASN A 418 -24.19 -6.16 -17.14
N ALA A 419 -23.78 -5.47 -16.06
CA ALA A 419 -24.04 -4.05 -15.88
C ALA A 419 -23.34 -3.20 -16.95
N LEU A 420 -22.07 -3.45 -17.25
CA LEU A 420 -21.32 -2.74 -18.29
C LEU A 420 -21.94 -2.96 -19.68
N GLU A 421 -22.37 -4.19 -20.00
CA GLU A 421 -23.06 -4.52 -21.25
C GLU A 421 -24.38 -3.77 -21.38
N THR A 422 -25.24 -3.79 -20.35
CA THR A 422 -26.49 -3.03 -20.32
C THR A 422 -26.26 -1.51 -20.47
N ILE A 423 -25.21 -0.98 -19.84
CA ILE A 423 -24.86 0.44 -19.98
C ILE A 423 -24.36 0.75 -21.39
N SER A 424 -23.74 -0.21 -22.07
CA SER A 424 -23.21 -0.03 -23.43
C SER A 424 -24.28 0.04 -24.53
N GLU A 425 -25.46 -0.45 -24.23
CA GLU A 425 -26.64 -0.34 -25.13
C GLU A 425 -27.19 1.08 -25.16
#